data_13ff691c846352c08717074f81565845
#
_entry.id   13ff691c846352c08717074f81565845
#
_cell.length_a   1.000
_cell.length_b   1.000
_cell.length_c   1.000
_cell.angle_alpha   90.00
_cell.angle_beta   90.00
_cell.angle_gamma   90.00
#
_symmetry.space_group_name_H-M   'P 1'
#
loop_
_entity.id
_entity.type
_entity.pdbx_description
1 polymer ?
#
loop_
_entity_poly.entity_id
_entity_poly.type
_entity_poly.pdbx_seq_one_letter_code
_entity_poly.pdbx_strand_id
1 'polypeptide(L)'
;MVSPNKLPIVKSAARHACLQRFSRSGLPSKLPIAKKCGGSEVRFVRMRQRAVEIFQHAFCVGVFRVLLQLRGKAGAHAAGHPALPRGEYQLSQHVGERCVYTFCMCPGGQVVASASEEGRVVTNGMSYHARSGKNANAAVVVSVNGTDFANDPRQAIAFQRELEAKAYAAGRAAGPYAAPAENIRSFLEGKGQLHIGSVEPTYDRGVTAADLGSLLPAELADTLRAGLRAYEHKIAGYTAPDAILTGLETRTSSPVRLKREENFECTQLAGLYPCGEGAGYAGGIMSAAVDGLRVARAIISRYAPAEG
;
A
#
# COMPACT_ATOMS: atom_id res chain seq x y z
N MET A 1 7.41 36.68 1.53
CA MET A 1 6.92 35.85 0.42
C MET A 1 7.33 34.41 0.71
N VAL A 2 6.39 33.58 1.14
CA VAL A 2 6.63 32.16 1.48
C VAL A 2 6.39 31.33 0.23
N SER A 3 7.39 30.55 -0.14
CA SER A 3 7.39 29.68 -1.34
C SER A 3 6.28 28.63 -1.24
N PRO A 4 5.47 28.38 -2.29
CA PRO A 4 4.30 27.47 -2.24
C PRO A 4 4.64 25.97 -2.40
N ASN A 5 5.89 25.56 -2.28
CA ASN A 5 6.34 24.20 -2.64
C ASN A 5 6.63 23.25 -1.46
N LYS A 6 6.13 23.54 -0.27
CA LYS A 6 6.29 22.64 0.88
C LYS A 6 4.94 22.32 1.51
N LEU A 7 4.19 21.40 0.91
CA LEU A 7 3.19 20.64 1.63
C LEU A 7 3.78 19.26 1.96
N PRO A 8 4.11 19.02 3.25
CA PRO A 8 4.73 17.78 3.66
C PRO A 8 3.70 16.66 3.77
N ILE A 9 4.03 15.54 3.25
CA ILE A 9 3.91 14.17 3.75
C ILE A 9 3.02 14.03 5.02
N VAL A 10 1.72 14.25 4.89
CA VAL A 10 0.76 13.95 5.97
C VAL A 10 -0.04 12.66 5.70
N LYS A 11 0.18 12.01 4.55
CA LYS A 11 -0.65 10.87 4.12
C LYS A 11 -0.26 9.51 4.72
N SER A 12 0.95 9.34 5.23
CA SER A 12 1.43 8.07 5.77
C SER A 12 1.08 7.86 7.26
N ALA A 13 1.16 8.89 8.08
CA ALA A 13 1.00 8.76 9.52
C ALA A 13 -0.42 8.36 9.97
N ALA A 14 -1.45 8.84 9.29
CA ALA A 14 -2.84 8.52 9.64
C ALA A 14 -3.22 7.07 9.28
N ARG A 15 -2.65 6.50 8.22
CA ARG A 15 -2.87 5.10 7.84
C ARG A 15 -2.35 4.11 8.89
N HIS A 16 -1.27 4.47 9.55
CA HIS A 16 -0.48 3.57 10.37
C HIS A 16 -0.79 3.66 11.88
N ALA A 17 -1.21 4.81 12.36
CA ALA A 17 -1.50 5.00 13.77
C ALA A 17 -2.64 4.09 14.27
N CYS A 18 -3.61 3.77 13.42
CA CYS A 18 -4.69 2.85 13.78
C CYS A 18 -4.20 1.39 13.84
N LEU A 19 -3.34 0.96 12.90
CA LEU A 19 -2.82 -0.41 12.84
C LEU A 19 -1.68 -0.66 13.84
N GLN A 20 -0.83 0.35 14.11
CA GLN A 20 0.30 0.21 15.06
C GLN A 20 -0.13 -0.13 16.49
N ARG A 21 -1.30 0.35 16.92
CA ARG A 21 -1.80 0.07 18.26
C ARG A 21 -2.44 -1.31 18.41
N PHE A 22 -2.83 -1.94 17.30
CA PHE A 22 -3.28 -3.34 17.29
C PHE A 22 -2.14 -4.34 17.41
N SER A 23 -0.89 -3.90 17.30
CA SER A 23 0.24 -4.73 16.95
C SER A 23 1.21 -5.09 18.08
N ARG A 24 1.21 -4.39 19.21
CA ARG A 24 2.25 -4.59 20.25
C ARG A 24 2.04 -5.75 21.22
N SER A 25 0.89 -6.43 21.22
CA SER A 25 0.64 -7.51 22.20
C SER A 25 -0.46 -8.48 21.80
N GLY A 26 -0.47 -8.99 20.56
CA GLY A 26 -1.71 -9.62 20.11
C GLY A 26 -2.84 -8.58 20.12
N LEU A 27 -4.02 -8.80 19.61
CA LEU A 27 -5.11 -7.81 19.68
C LEU A 27 -5.14 -7.14 21.06
N PRO A 28 -4.84 -5.83 21.18
CA PRO A 28 -4.78 -5.21 22.48
C PRO A 28 -6.11 -5.37 23.17
N SER A 29 -6.08 -5.78 24.43
CA SER A 29 -7.29 -5.91 25.22
C SER A 29 -7.98 -4.55 25.46
N LYS A 30 -7.36 -3.44 25.07
CA LYS A 30 -7.85 -2.06 25.26
C LYS A 30 -7.34 -1.14 24.17
N LEU A 31 -8.25 -0.46 23.46
CA LEU A 31 -7.95 0.64 22.54
C LEU A 31 -8.11 1.97 23.27
N PRO A 32 -7.16 2.92 23.14
CA PRO A 32 -7.36 4.26 23.64
C PRO A 32 -8.34 5.00 22.74
N ILE A 33 -9.41 5.48 23.29
CA ILE A 33 -10.33 6.41 22.63
C ILE A 33 -9.77 7.83 22.80
N ALA A 34 -9.86 8.62 21.73
CA ALA A 34 -9.33 9.97 21.68
C ALA A 34 -9.70 10.82 22.93
N LYS A 35 -8.73 11.61 23.38
CA LYS A 35 -8.93 12.59 24.45
C LYS A 35 -10.11 13.50 24.13
N LYS A 36 -11.05 13.61 25.03
CA LYS A 36 -11.99 14.75 25.07
C LYS A 36 -11.18 16.02 25.35
N CYS A 37 -11.39 17.05 24.56
CA CYS A 37 -11.03 18.41 24.99
C CYS A 37 -11.89 18.77 26.20
N GLY A 38 -11.25 18.92 27.36
CA GLY A 38 -11.94 19.22 28.61
C GLY A 38 -11.99 18.05 29.59
N GLY A 39 -10.91 17.85 30.33
CA GLY A 39 -10.86 17.32 31.70
C GLY A 39 -11.44 15.95 32.04
N SER A 40 -11.67 15.03 31.13
CA SER A 40 -12.19 13.70 31.46
C SER A 40 -11.27 12.55 31.05
N GLU A 41 -11.18 11.54 31.91
CA GLU A 41 -10.33 10.36 31.80
C GLU A 41 -10.42 9.63 30.44
N VAL A 42 -9.26 9.23 29.93
CA VAL A 42 -9.14 8.33 28.78
C VAL A 42 -9.57 6.93 29.22
N ARG A 43 -10.74 6.50 28.82
CA ARG A 43 -11.20 5.12 29.03
C ARG A 43 -10.67 4.22 27.92
N PHE A 44 -9.97 3.15 28.28
CA PHE A 44 -9.61 2.06 27.40
C PHE A 44 -10.78 1.07 27.31
N VAL A 45 -11.26 0.80 26.11
CA VAL A 45 -12.34 -0.16 25.88
C VAL A 45 -11.79 -1.42 25.23
N ARG A 46 -12.12 -2.55 25.82
CA ARG A 46 -11.79 -3.88 25.29
C ARG A 46 -12.72 -4.18 24.12
N MET A 47 -12.23 -4.13 22.88
CA MET A 47 -12.98 -4.62 21.72
C MET A 47 -13.10 -6.14 21.81
N ARG A 48 -14.33 -6.65 21.75
CA ARG A 48 -14.57 -8.08 21.64
C ARG A 48 -14.16 -8.54 20.23
N GLN A 49 -13.62 -9.74 20.12
CA GLN A 49 -13.09 -10.31 18.87
C GLN A 49 -14.13 -10.30 17.71
N ARG A 50 -15.42 -10.27 18.03
CA ARG A 50 -16.53 -10.20 17.06
C ARG A 50 -16.69 -8.83 16.35
N ALA A 51 -16.02 -7.77 16.81
CA ALA A 51 -16.07 -6.45 16.16
C ALA A 51 -15.20 -6.35 14.92
N VAL A 52 -14.28 -7.29 14.75
CA VAL A 52 -13.32 -7.30 13.64
C VAL A 52 -13.69 -8.48 12.75
N GLU A 53 -14.12 -8.19 11.53
CA GLU A 53 -14.27 -9.19 10.46
C GLU A 53 -13.03 -9.22 9.59
N ILE A 54 -12.64 -10.41 9.18
CA ILE A 54 -11.74 -10.56 8.06
C ILE A 54 -12.50 -10.16 6.80
N PHE A 55 -11.85 -9.46 5.91
CA PHE A 55 -12.38 -9.20 4.59
C PHE A 55 -12.70 -10.55 3.94
N GLN A 56 -13.99 -10.83 3.73
CA GLN A 56 -14.43 -12.01 2.95
C GLN A 56 -14.08 -11.87 1.46
N HIS A 57 -13.65 -10.68 1.03
CA HIS A 57 -13.16 -10.41 -0.32
C HIS A 57 -11.63 -10.37 -0.29
N ALA A 58 -11.01 -10.84 -1.36
CA ALA A 58 -9.58 -10.85 -1.52
C ALA A 58 -8.98 -9.49 -1.12
N PHE A 59 -8.14 -9.47 -0.09
CA PHE A 59 -7.25 -8.35 0.10
C PHE A 59 -5.93 -8.64 -0.63
N CYS A 60 -5.17 -7.60 -0.87
CA CYS A 60 -4.03 -7.72 -1.75
C CYS A 60 -2.77 -7.48 -0.96
N VAL A 61 -1.82 -8.38 -1.12
CA VAL A 61 -0.45 -8.10 -0.79
C VAL A 61 0.16 -7.49 -2.04
N GLY A 62 0.38 -6.18 -2.02
CA GLY A 62 1.21 -5.52 -3.01
C GLY A 62 2.64 -5.97 -2.79
N VAL A 63 3.26 -6.50 -3.83
CA VAL A 63 4.54 -7.13 -3.63
C VAL A 63 5.67 -6.26 -4.11
N PHE A 64 5.49 -5.54 -5.22
CA PHE A 64 6.58 -4.72 -5.76
C PHE A 64 6.08 -3.43 -6.38
N ARG A 65 6.90 -2.38 -6.28
CA ARG A 65 6.82 -1.23 -7.17
C ARG A 65 7.65 -1.50 -8.42
N VAL A 66 6.97 -1.62 -9.55
CA VAL A 66 7.59 -1.69 -10.86
C VAL A 66 7.90 -0.28 -11.32
N LEU A 67 9.17 0.03 -11.48
CA LEU A 67 9.66 1.28 -12.00
C LEU A 67 10.00 1.09 -13.48
N LEU A 68 9.29 1.80 -14.34
CA LEU A 68 9.40 1.68 -15.80
C LEU A 68 9.64 3.02 -16.45
N GLN A 69 10.48 3.03 -17.49
CA GLN A 69 10.41 4.04 -18.53
C GLN A 69 9.58 3.46 -19.69
N LEU A 70 8.28 3.73 -19.69
CA LEU A 70 7.43 3.33 -20.80
C LEU A 70 7.76 4.19 -22.03
N ARG A 71 8.52 3.61 -22.96
CA ARG A 71 8.75 4.16 -24.29
C ARG A 71 7.66 3.62 -25.21
N GLY A 72 6.80 4.48 -25.75
CA GLY A 72 5.75 4.07 -26.68
C GLY A 72 4.38 4.71 -26.40
N LYS A 73 3.32 4.15 -26.98
CA LYS A 73 1.96 4.76 -26.97
C LYS A 73 1.43 5.15 -25.59
N ALA A 74 1.79 4.44 -24.53
CA ALA A 74 1.37 4.78 -23.17
C ALA A 74 2.27 5.79 -22.45
N GLY A 75 3.54 5.93 -22.83
CA GLY A 75 4.51 6.82 -22.18
C GLY A 75 4.95 8.01 -23.05
N ALA A 76 5.28 7.77 -24.30
CA ALA A 76 5.87 8.78 -25.17
C ALA A 76 4.87 9.80 -25.73
N HIS A 77 3.62 9.40 -25.99
CA HIS A 77 2.63 10.35 -26.50
C HIS A 77 2.17 11.36 -25.46
N ALA A 78 2.10 10.96 -24.21
CA ALA A 78 1.79 11.91 -23.16
C ALA A 78 2.96 12.83 -22.82
N ALA A 79 4.19 12.45 -23.14
CA ALA A 79 5.38 13.24 -22.84
C ALA A 79 5.64 14.41 -23.79
N GLY A 80 4.96 14.46 -24.96
CA GLY A 80 5.29 15.43 -26.01
C GLY A 80 4.14 16.29 -26.52
N HIS A 81 2.88 15.93 -26.27
CA HIS A 81 1.76 16.68 -26.80
C HIS A 81 1.06 17.48 -25.69
N PRO A 82 1.01 18.83 -25.78
CA PRO A 82 0.49 19.66 -24.67
C PRO A 82 -0.99 19.46 -24.36
N ALA A 83 -1.77 18.91 -25.28
CA ALA A 83 -3.19 18.64 -25.08
C ALA A 83 -3.49 17.25 -24.49
N LEU A 84 -2.48 16.38 -24.32
CA LEU A 84 -2.68 15.05 -23.76
C LEU A 84 -2.18 14.98 -22.31
N PRO A 85 -2.98 14.41 -21.39
CA PRO A 85 -2.52 14.16 -20.03
C PRO A 85 -1.42 13.10 -20.03
N ARG A 86 -0.73 12.95 -18.90
CA ARG A 86 0.22 11.86 -18.68
C ARG A 86 -0.50 10.52 -18.80
N GLY A 87 0.12 9.57 -19.52
CA GLY A 87 -0.42 8.23 -19.71
C GLY A 87 -0.56 7.49 -18.38
N GLU A 88 -1.71 6.88 -18.18
CA GLU A 88 -2.01 6.01 -17.04
C GLU A 88 -2.42 4.63 -17.58
N TYR A 89 -2.14 3.59 -16.81
CA TYR A 89 -2.56 2.23 -17.15
C TYR A 89 -3.06 1.49 -15.92
N GLN A 90 -3.92 0.53 -16.15
CA GLN A 90 -4.36 -0.45 -15.18
C GLN A 90 -4.34 -1.83 -15.86
N LEU A 91 -3.63 -2.77 -15.26
CA LEU A 91 -3.50 -4.14 -15.76
C LEU A 91 -4.02 -5.12 -14.72
N SER A 92 -4.63 -6.19 -15.20
CA SER A 92 -5.03 -7.32 -14.38
C SER A 92 -4.87 -8.62 -15.16
N GLN A 93 -4.55 -9.71 -14.46
CA GLN A 93 -4.41 -11.03 -15.03
C GLN A 93 -4.83 -12.08 -14.00
N HIS A 94 -5.76 -12.95 -14.38
CA HIS A 94 -6.07 -14.13 -13.59
C HIS A 94 -5.00 -15.21 -13.83
N VAL A 95 -4.54 -15.79 -12.73
CA VAL A 95 -3.58 -16.90 -12.69
C VAL A 95 -4.15 -17.93 -11.71
N GLY A 96 -4.79 -18.97 -12.22
CA GLY A 96 -5.57 -19.88 -11.39
C GLY A 96 -6.69 -19.15 -10.66
N GLU A 97 -6.79 -19.34 -9.36
CA GLU A 97 -7.78 -18.69 -8.50
C GLU A 97 -7.36 -17.28 -8.04
N ARG A 98 -6.12 -16.87 -8.31
CA ARG A 98 -5.58 -15.57 -7.92
C ARG A 98 -5.65 -14.57 -9.06
N CYS A 99 -5.66 -13.30 -8.68
CA CYS A 99 -5.54 -12.20 -9.63
C CYS A 99 -4.25 -11.42 -9.34
N VAL A 100 -3.46 -11.18 -10.38
CA VAL A 100 -2.35 -10.22 -10.35
C VAL A 100 -2.86 -8.94 -11.00
N TYR A 101 -2.65 -7.78 -10.36
CA TYR A 101 -3.06 -6.51 -10.96
C TYR A 101 -2.15 -5.36 -10.55
N THR A 102 -2.19 -4.30 -11.34
CA THR A 102 -1.48 -3.06 -11.01
C THR A 102 -2.35 -2.17 -10.13
N PHE A 103 -1.73 -1.53 -9.16
CA PHE A 103 -2.40 -0.64 -8.23
C PHE A 103 -1.62 0.67 -8.06
N CYS A 104 -2.34 1.78 -7.86
CA CYS A 104 -1.75 3.09 -7.57
C CYS A 104 -0.62 3.46 -8.54
N MET A 105 -0.92 3.41 -9.86
CA MET A 105 0.01 3.84 -10.90
C MET A 105 0.32 5.34 -10.75
N CYS A 106 1.61 5.67 -10.76
CA CYS A 106 2.14 7.01 -10.49
C CYS A 106 2.96 7.48 -11.70
N PRO A 107 2.34 8.17 -12.68
CA PRO A 107 3.06 8.71 -13.83
C PRO A 107 4.02 9.82 -13.38
N GLY A 108 5.25 9.78 -13.88
CA GLY A 108 6.31 10.71 -13.46
C GLY A 108 6.53 10.71 -11.95
N GLY A 109 6.41 9.53 -11.33
CA GLY A 109 6.43 9.37 -9.89
C GLY A 109 7.71 8.78 -9.34
N GLN A 110 7.75 8.65 -8.03
CA GLN A 110 8.86 8.11 -7.26
C GLN A 110 8.37 6.96 -6.37
N VAL A 111 9.24 5.99 -6.13
CA VAL A 111 9.06 5.02 -5.05
C VAL A 111 9.51 5.68 -3.76
N VAL A 112 8.69 5.59 -2.72
CA VAL A 112 8.93 6.25 -1.44
C VAL A 112 8.87 5.27 -0.27
N ALA A 113 9.60 5.60 0.81
CA ALA A 113 9.54 4.84 2.05
C ALA A 113 8.18 5.06 2.75
N SER A 114 7.54 3.98 3.17
CA SER A 114 6.22 3.99 3.81
C SER A 114 6.15 3.10 5.06
N ALA A 115 7.30 2.66 5.58
CA ALA A 115 7.36 1.89 6.80
C ALA A 115 6.91 2.72 8.02
N SER A 116 6.23 2.06 8.95
CA SER A 116 5.70 2.68 10.16
C SER A 116 6.09 1.93 11.44
N GLU A 117 6.77 0.81 11.28
CA GLU A 117 7.30 0.01 12.39
C GLU A 117 8.83 -0.08 12.26
N GLU A 118 9.52 -0.06 13.38
CA GLU A 118 10.97 -0.20 13.44
C GLU A 118 11.42 -1.56 12.89
N GLY A 119 12.54 -1.59 12.16
CA GLY A 119 13.09 -2.80 11.59
C GLY A 119 12.25 -3.41 10.47
N ARG A 120 11.47 -2.60 9.75
CA ARG A 120 10.61 -3.02 8.62
C ARG A 120 10.76 -2.09 7.45
N VAL A 121 10.63 -2.64 6.24
CA VAL A 121 10.59 -1.86 5.00
C VAL A 121 9.25 -2.07 4.32
N VAL A 122 8.63 -0.96 3.97
CA VAL A 122 7.44 -0.89 3.12
C VAL A 122 7.66 0.19 2.10
N THR A 123 7.44 -0.12 0.83
CA THR A 123 7.48 0.85 -0.25
C THR A 123 6.08 1.33 -0.62
N ASN A 124 5.98 2.51 -1.20
CA ASN A 124 4.77 3.03 -1.84
C ASN A 124 5.17 3.89 -3.04
N GLY A 125 4.24 4.30 -3.86
CA GLY A 125 4.48 5.22 -4.97
C GLY A 125 3.79 6.55 -4.78
N MET A 126 4.44 7.60 -5.23
CA MET A 126 3.93 8.97 -5.20
C MET A 126 4.29 9.69 -6.48
N SER A 127 3.41 10.59 -6.93
CA SER A 127 3.74 11.58 -7.95
C SER A 127 3.60 12.97 -7.36
N TYR A 128 4.49 13.88 -7.74
CA TYR A 128 4.23 15.30 -7.59
C TYR A 128 3.06 15.73 -8.49
N HIS A 129 2.43 16.85 -8.18
CA HIS A 129 1.33 17.37 -8.99
C HIS A 129 1.73 17.55 -10.47
N ALA A 130 2.94 18.00 -10.74
CA ALA A 130 3.46 18.19 -12.10
C ALA A 130 3.65 16.87 -12.87
N ARG A 131 3.73 15.72 -12.19
CA ARG A 131 3.97 14.40 -12.79
C ARG A 131 5.15 14.38 -13.76
N SER A 132 6.21 15.15 -13.45
CA SER A 132 7.34 15.44 -14.35
C SER A 132 8.56 14.54 -14.14
N GLY A 133 8.49 13.56 -13.23
CA GLY A 133 9.59 12.62 -13.01
C GLY A 133 9.88 11.77 -14.25
N LYS A 134 11.13 11.27 -14.34
CA LYS A 134 11.63 10.49 -15.48
C LYS A 134 10.88 9.16 -15.65
N ASN A 135 10.49 8.53 -14.54
CA ASN A 135 9.92 7.19 -14.52
C ASN A 135 8.44 7.23 -14.15
N ALA A 136 7.70 6.20 -14.57
CA ALA A 136 6.43 5.85 -13.99
C ALA A 136 6.59 4.67 -13.05
N ASN A 137 5.76 4.54 -12.02
CA ASN A 137 5.72 3.35 -11.19
C ASN A 137 4.29 2.92 -10.88
N ALA A 138 4.12 1.64 -10.61
CA ALA A 138 2.88 1.06 -10.11
C ALA A 138 3.19 -0.09 -9.15
N ALA A 139 2.37 -0.30 -8.15
CA ALA A 139 2.41 -1.56 -7.43
C ALA A 139 1.93 -2.68 -8.35
N VAL A 140 2.60 -3.82 -8.29
CA VAL A 140 2.10 -5.09 -8.82
C VAL A 140 1.75 -5.96 -7.64
N VAL A 141 0.50 -6.34 -7.57
CA VAL A 141 -0.08 -6.99 -6.40
C VAL A 141 -0.72 -8.32 -6.78
N VAL A 142 -0.69 -9.27 -5.86
CA VAL A 142 -1.40 -10.54 -5.96
C VAL A 142 -2.50 -10.60 -4.92
N SER A 143 -3.67 -11.12 -5.31
CA SER A 143 -4.79 -11.30 -4.39
C SER A 143 -4.52 -12.44 -3.42
N VAL A 144 -4.82 -12.20 -2.15
CA VAL A 144 -4.90 -13.19 -1.08
C VAL A 144 -6.24 -13.03 -0.38
N ASN A 145 -6.70 -14.03 0.32
CA ASN A 145 -8.01 -14.01 0.96
C ASN A 145 -7.97 -14.57 2.38
N GLY A 146 -9.11 -14.63 3.05
CA GLY A 146 -9.18 -15.10 4.42
C GLY A 146 -8.74 -16.54 4.61
N THR A 147 -8.92 -17.42 3.61
CA THR A 147 -8.54 -18.83 3.69
C THR A 147 -7.02 -19.01 3.73
N ASP A 148 -6.25 -18.10 3.12
CA ASP A 148 -4.78 -18.07 3.20
C ASP A 148 -4.28 -17.89 4.64
N PHE A 149 -5.13 -17.41 5.54
CA PHE A 149 -4.83 -17.06 6.93
C PHE A 149 -5.76 -17.74 7.94
N ALA A 150 -6.31 -18.89 7.58
CA ALA A 150 -7.27 -19.63 8.41
C ALA A 150 -8.44 -18.73 8.94
N ASN A 151 -8.79 -17.70 8.18
CA ASN A 151 -9.76 -16.67 8.56
C ASN A 151 -9.43 -15.96 9.89
N ASP A 152 -8.14 -15.89 10.27
CA ASP A 152 -7.67 -15.15 11.45
C ASP A 152 -6.94 -13.85 11.01
N PRO A 153 -7.49 -12.66 11.33
CA PRO A 153 -6.88 -11.38 10.97
C PRO A 153 -5.49 -11.18 11.59
N ARG A 154 -5.20 -11.86 12.70
CA ARG A 154 -3.87 -11.80 13.35
C ARG A 154 -2.81 -12.46 12.49
N GLN A 155 -3.16 -13.58 11.82
CA GLN A 155 -2.24 -14.25 10.90
C GLN A 155 -1.96 -13.40 9.67
N ALA A 156 -2.98 -12.74 9.11
CA ALA A 156 -2.80 -11.81 7.99
C ALA A 156 -1.89 -10.62 8.35
N ILE A 157 -2.08 -10.04 9.54
CA ILE A 157 -1.20 -8.96 10.04
C ILE A 157 0.22 -9.49 10.29
N ALA A 158 0.36 -10.68 10.88
CA ALA A 158 1.66 -11.29 11.13
C ALA A 158 2.41 -11.56 9.82
N PHE A 159 1.71 -12.05 8.80
CA PHE A 159 2.26 -12.28 7.47
C PHE A 159 2.80 -10.99 6.83
N GLN A 160 2.01 -9.89 6.85
CA GLN A 160 2.50 -8.60 6.36
C GLN A 160 3.78 -8.17 7.09
N ARG A 161 3.82 -8.30 8.40
CA ARG A 161 4.96 -7.93 9.24
C ARG A 161 6.18 -8.79 8.97
N GLU A 162 5.99 -10.08 8.72
CA GLU A 162 7.07 -10.99 8.37
C GLU A 162 7.72 -10.58 7.04
N LEU A 163 6.91 -10.31 6.02
CA LEU A 163 7.39 -9.82 4.72
C LEU A 163 8.16 -8.50 4.86
N GLU A 164 7.65 -7.56 5.64
CA GLU A 164 8.30 -6.28 5.90
C GLU A 164 9.65 -6.42 6.63
N ALA A 165 9.75 -7.37 7.55
CA ALA A 165 11.00 -7.69 8.25
C ALA A 165 12.01 -8.36 7.32
N LYS A 166 11.58 -9.29 6.47
CA LYS A 166 12.43 -9.91 5.44
C LYS A 166 12.94 -8.85 4.47
N ALA A 167 12.10 -7.92 4.03
CA ALA A 167 12.50 -6.82 3.15
C ALA A 167 13.54 -5.91 3.84
N TYR A 168 13.36 -5.59 5.11
CA TYR A 168 14.35 -4.84 5.88
C TYR A 168 15.70 -5.56 5.97
N ALA A 169 15.68 -6.85 6.27
CA ALA A 169 16.91 -7.65 6.35
C ALA A 169 17.63 -7.72 5.01
N ALA A 170 16.89 -7.92 3.92
CA ALA A 170 17.44 -8.00 2.56
C ALA A 170 17.98 -6.64 2.07
N GLY A 171 17.38 -5.52 2.47
CA GLY A 171 17.80 -4.17 2.06
C GLY A 171 19.04 -3.64 2.80
N ARG A 172 19.38 -4.19 3.97
CA ARG A 172 20.34 -3.62 4.93
C ARG A 172 21.74 -3.33 4.40
N ALA A 173 22.18 -4.02 3.34
CA ALA A 173 23.54 -3.85 2.81
C ALA A 173 23.80 -2.45 2.25
N ALA A 174 22.76 -1.76 1.75
CA ALA A 174 22.89 -0.37 1.25
C ALA A 174 22.61 0.69 2.34
N GLY A 175 22.28 0.28 3.55
CA GLY A 175 22.03 1.20 4.66
C GLY A 175 20.75 0.91 5.43
N PRO A 176 20.47 1.67 6.51
CA PRO A 176 19.27 1.50 7.29
C PRO A 176 18.03 1.88 6.46
N TYR A 177 17.04 0.98 6.43
CA TYR A 177 15.80 1.14 5.68
C TYR A 177 15.94 1.24 4.15
N ALA A 178 17.09 0.84 3.59
CA ALA A 178 17.19 0.62 2.14
C ALA A 178 16.26 -0.53 1.72
N ALA A 179 15.74 -0.46 0.51
CA ALA A 179 14.80 -1.45 0.00
C ALA A 179 15.52 -2.53 -0.83
N PRO A 180 15.08 -3.81 -0.76
CA PRO A 180 15.52 -4.81 -1.69
C PRO A 180 14.97 -4.51 -3.10
N ALA A 181 15.77 -4.73 -4.13
CA ALA A 181 15.39 -4.49 -5.51
C ALA A 181 16.06 -5.47 -6.46
N GLU A 182 15.42 -5.74 -7.58
CA GLU A 182 16.00 -6.46 -8.71
C GLU A 182 15.36 -6.03 -10.03
N ASN A 183 16.00 -6.37 -11.14
CA ASN A 183 15.38 -6.16 -12.43
C ASN A 183 14.24 -7.16 -12.66
N ILE A 184 13.20 -6.73 -13.39
CA ILE A 184 12.03 -7.56 -13.66
C ILE A 184 12.42 -8.88 -14.35
N ARG A 185 13.39 -8.84 -15.27
CA ARG A 185 13.90 -10.03 -15.94
C ARG A 185 14.57 -10.99 -14.96
N SER A 186 15.37 -10.44 -14.04
CA SER A 186 16.01 -11.21 -12.98
C SER A 186 14.99 -11.93 -12.09
N PHE A 187 13.92 -11.23 -11.70
CA PHE A 187 12.81 -11.83 -10.95
C PHE A 187 12.13 -12.97 -11.71
N LEU A 188 11.88 -12.77 -13.02
CA LEU A 188 11.27 -13.82 -13.87
C LEU A 188 12.14 -15.05 -14.00
N GLU A 189 13.46 -14.91 -13.86
CA GLU A 189 14.47 -15.96 -13.95
C GLU A 189 14.93 -16.47 -12.56
N GLY A 190 14.52 -15.83 -11.45
CA GLY A 190 14.90 -16.21 -10.09
C GLY A 190 16.37 -15.96 -9.75
N LYS A 191 16.96 -14.86 -10.24
CA LYS A 191 18.40 -14.58 -10.12
C LYS A 191 18.79 -13.54 -9.07
N GLY A 192 17.88 -12.71 -8.62
CA GLY A 192 18.16 -11.69 -7.60
C GLY A 192 19.15 -10.60 -8.03
N GLN A 193 19.24 -10.29 -9.33
CA GLN A 193 20.24 -9.36 -9.86
C GLN A 193 19.65 -7.97 -10.09
N LEU A 194 20.39 -6.94 -9.76
CA LEU A 194 20.07 -5.54 -10.04
C LEU A 194 21.14 -4.91 -10.93
N HIS A 195 20.75 -4.57 -12.12
CA HIS A 195 21.54 -3.76 -13.05
C HIS A 195 20.84 -2.44 -13.30
N ILE A 196 21.50 -1.33 -13.02
CA ILE A 196 20.97 0.02 -13.25
C ILE A 196 21.31 0.42 -14.69
N GLY A 197 20.27 0.51 -15.53
CA GLY A 197 20.37 0.92 -16.92
C GLY A 197 19.77 2.31 -17.15
N SER A 198 18.81 2.42 -18.07
CA SER A 198 18.10 3.68 -18.32
C SER A 198 17.10 4.03 -17.21
N VAL A 199 16.65 3.04 -16.45
CA VAL A 199 15.78 3.21 -15.29
C VAL A 199 16.65 3.30 -14.04
N GLU A 200 16.61 4.46 -13.37
CA GLU A 200 17.30 4.69 -12.11
C GLU A 200 16.34 4.50 -10.94
N PRO A 201 16.74 3.80 -9.86
CA PRO A 201 15.93 3.71 -8.64
C PRO A 201 15.63 5.10 -8.07
N THR A 202 14.39 5.28 -7.61
CA THR A 202 13.94 6.56 -7.03
C THR A 202 13.67 6.49 -5.53
N TYR A 203 13.92 5.34 -4.92
CA TYR A 203 13.73 5.15 -3.49
C TYR A 203 14.83 5.89 -2.70
N ASP A 204 14.42 6.84 -1.87
CA ASP A 204 15.30 7.83 -1.22
C ASP A 204 16.24 7.25 -0.14
N ARG A 205 15.99 6.03 0.34
CA ARG A 205 16.83 5.33 1.32
C ARG A 205 17.85 4.39 0.67
N GLY A 206 17.93 4.37 -0.66
CA GLY A 206 18.80 3.47 -1.40
C GLY A 206 18.18 2.09 -1.62
N VAL A 207 18.77 1.35 -2.54
CA VAL A 207 18.33 -0.01 -2.88
C VAL A 207 19.48 -1.00 -2.84
N THR A 208 19.19 -2.25 -2.54
CA THR A 208 20.14 -3.37 -2.54
C THR A 208 19.64 -4.47 -3.45
N ALA A 209 20.54 -5.04 -4.26
CA ALA A 209 20.22 -6.23 -5.06
C ALA A 209 19.80 -7.39 -4.15
N ALA A 210 18.66 -7.98 -4.41
CA ALA A 210 18.14 -9.12 -3.67
C ALA A 210 17.15 -9.91 -4.51
N ASP A 211 17.09 -11.22 -4.29
CA ASP A 211 16.05 -12.09 -4.87
C ASP A 211 14.73 -11.83 -4.15
N LEU A 212 13.89 -11.01 -4.76
CA LEU A 212 12.58 -10.65 -4.23
C LEU A 212 11.63 -11.85 -4.19
N GLY A 213 11.81 -12.82 -5.10
CA GLY A 213 11.03 -14.04 -5.11
C GLY A 213 11.24 -14.88 -3.86
N SER A 214 12.45 -14.90 -3.31
CA SER A 214 12.78 -15.63 -2.08
C SER A 214 12.17 -15.03 -0.80
N LEU A 215 11.77 -13.76 -0.85
CA LEU A 215 11.11 -13.09 0.29
C LEU A 215 9.65 -13.50 0.45
N LEU A 216 9.07 -14.11 -0.59
CA LEU A 216 7.65 -14.47 -0.68
C LEU A 216 7.44 -15.98 -0.55
N PRO A 217 6.24 -16.42 -0.17
CA PRO A 217 5.82 -17.78 -0.45
C PRO A 217 5.95 -18.11 -1.95
N ALA A 218 6.47 -19.28 -2.27
CA ALA A 218 6.77 -19.69 -3.65
C ALA A 218 5.56 -19.55 -4.58
N GLU A 219 4.37 -19.96 -4.12
CA GLU A 219 3.12 -19.85 -4.88
C GLU A 219 2.81 -18.40 -5.29
N LEU A 220 3.00 -17.43 -4.37
CA LEU A 220 2.75 -16.01 -4.65
C LEU A 220 3.81 -15.45 -5.61
N ALA A 221 5.07 -15.86 -5.46
CA ALA A 221 6.14 -15.47 -6.37
C ALA A 221 5.87 -15.99 -7.79
N ASP A 222 5.46 -17.24 -7.94
CA ASP A 222 5.17 -17.85 -9.23
C ASP A 222 3.93 -17.24 -9.88
N THR A 223 2.90 -16.95 -9.10
CA THR A 223 1.71 -16.23 -9.57
C THR A 223 2.08 -14.84 -10.10
N LEU A 224 2.95 -14.11 -9.40
CA LEU A 224 3.44 -12.80 -9.86
C LEU A 224 4.27 -12.90 -11.13
N ARG A 225 5.16 -13.91 -11.23
CA ARG A 225 5.93 -14.16 -12.46
C ARG A 225 5.02 -14.41 -13.66
N ALA A 226 3.97 -15.22 -13.48
CA ALA A 226 2.98 -15.48 -14.53
C ALA A 226 2.23 -14.22 -14.94
N GLY A 227 1.78 -13.40 -13.96
CA GLY A 227 1.12 -12.13 -14.21
C GLY A 227 2.00 -11.13 -14.97
N LEU A 228 3.25 -10.99 -14.56
CA LEU A 228 4.22 -10.10 -15.23
C LEU A 228 4.49 -10.52 -16.67
N ARG A 229 4.64 -11.83 -16.95
CA ARG A 229 4.77 -12.32 -18.33
C ARG A 229 3.54 -11.97 -19.19
N ALA A 230 2.35 -12.09 -18.61
CA ALA A 230 1.11 -11.71 -19.30
C ALA A 230 1.02 -10.20 -19.57
N TYR A 231 1.60 -9.37 -18.71
CA TYR A 231 1.61 -7.90 -18.90
C TYR A 231 2.47 -7.47 -20.08
N GLU A 232 3.54 -8.19 -20.41
CA GLU A 232 4.33 -7.94 -21.62
C GLU A 232 3.49 -8.00 -22.89
N HIS A 233 2.51 -8.93 -22.94
CA HIS A 233 1.59 -9.04 -24.08
C HIS A 233 0.55 -7.91 -24.14
N LYS A 234 0.27 -7.25 -22.99
CA LYS A 234 -0.68 -6.15 -22.90
C LYS A 234 -0.02 -4.80 -23.16
N ILE A 235 1.20 -4.63 -22.66
CA ILE A 235 2.02 -3.43 -22.87
C ILE A 235 3.43 -3.90 -23.22
N ALA A 236 3.80 -3.82 -24.49
CA ALA A 236 5.12 -4.18 -24.95
C ALA A 236 6.20 -3.37 -24.22
N GLY A 237 7.22 -4.04 -23.69
CA GLY A 237 8.28 -3.45 -22.89
C GLY A 237 7.94 -3.32 -21.39
N TYR A 238 6.82 -3.87 -20.93
CA TYR A 238 6.51 -3.90 -19.50
C TYR A 238 7.55 -4.64 -18.69
N THR A 239 8.10 -5.71 -19.27
CA THR A 239 9.18 -6.51 -18.69
C THR A 239 10.55 -6.18 -19.29
N ALA A 240 10.77 -4.93 -19.68
CA ALA A 240 12.06 -4.47 -20.20
C ALA A 240 13.20 -4.86 -19.24
N PRO A 241 14.39 -5.23 -19.78
CA PRO A 241 15.50 -5.74 -18.96
C PRO A 241 15.97 -4.78 -17.85
N ASP A 242 15.82 -3.49 -18.06
CA ASP A 242 16.19 -2.41 -17.13
C ASP A 242 15.04 -1.93 -16.24
N ALA A 243 13.82 -2.49 -16.40
CA ALA A 243 12.73 -2.25 -15.48
C ALA A 243 13.08 -2.80 -14.09
N ILE A 244 12.82 -2.02 -13.04
CA ILE A 244 13.22 -2.34 -11.66
C ILE A 244 12.00 -2.63 -10.81
N LEU A 245 12.05 -3.75 -10.09
CA LEU A 245 11.17 -4.08 -8.99
C LEU A 245 11.82 -3.58 -7.69
N THR A 246 11.08 -2.81 -6.89
CA THR A 246 11.51 -2.33 -5.58
C THR A 246 10.49 -2.78 -4.55
N GLY A 247 10.92 -3.50 -3.56
CA GLY A 247 9.99 -4.17 -2.65
C GLY A 247 10.21 -3.83 -1.19
N LEU A 248 9.26 -4.21 -0.34
CA LEU A 248 7.94 -4.76 -0.64
C LEU A 248 6.86 -3.71 -0.37
N GLU A 249 5.78 -3.70 -1.15
CA GLU A 249 4.59 -2.93 -0.84
C GLU A 249 3.52 -3.87 -0.26
N THR A 250 3.50 -4.03 1.05
CA THR A 250 2.64 -4.98 1.75
C THR A 250 1.30 -4.40 2.18
N ARG A 251 1.11 -3.07 2.05
CA ARG A 251 -0.02 -2.36 2.62
C ARG A 251 -0.87 -1.66 1.55
N THR A 252 -1.40 -2.43 0.62
CA THR A 252 -2.31 -1.95 -0.43
C THR A 252 -3.76 -1.86 0.05
N SER A 253 -4.17 -2.74 0.98
CA SER A 253 -5.49 -2.72 1.61
C SER A 253 -5.42 -3.30 3.02
N SER A 254 -6.42 -2.97 3.85
CA SER A 254 -6.50 -3.51 5.21
C SER A 254 -6.95 -4.97 5.18
N PRO A 255 -6.24 -5.88 5.89
CA PRO A 255 -6.69 -7.27 6.05
C PRO A 255 -7.86 -7.41 7.02
N VAL A 256 -8.28 -6.33 7.65
CA VAL A 256 -9.34 -6.31 8.65
C VAL A 256 -10.38 -5.24 8.36
N ARG A 257 -11.62 -5.51 8.76
CA ARG A 257 -12.71 -4.53 8.75
C ARG A 257 -13.25 -4.34 10.16
N LEU A 258 -13.29 -3.08 10.60
CA LEU A 258 -13.98 -2.71 11.84
C LEU A 258 -15.46 -2.50 11.55
N LYS A 259 -16.34 -3.37 12.06
CA LYS A 259 -17.78 -3.28 11.78
C LYS A 259 -18.37 -1.97 12.24
N ARG A 260 -19.21 -1.38 11.41
CA ARG A 260 -19.99 -0.17 11.71
C ARG A 260 -21.43 -0.32 11.20
N GLU A 261 -22.34 0.36 11.84
CA GLU A 261 -23.74 0.47 11.45
C GLU A 261 -23.94 1.42 10.26
N GLU A 262 -25.17 1.55 9.77
CA GLU A 262 -25.51 2.46 8.68
C GLU A 262 -25.24 3.93 9.01
N ASN A 263 -25.32 4.30 10.27
CA ASN A 263 -24.95 5.62 10.78
C ASN A 263 -23.44 5.83 10.92
N PHE A 264 -22.62 4.89 10.42
CA PHE A 264 -21.15 4.85 10.48
C PHE A 264 -20.54 4.64 11.88
N GLU A 265 -21.33 4.49 12.92
CA GLU A 265 -20.82 4.20 14.25
C GLU A 265 -20.44 2.72 14.41
N CYS A 266 -19.39 2.42 15.16
CA CYS A 266 -18.95 1.06 15.41
C CYS A 266 -20.05 0.25 16.12
N THR A 267 -20.34 -0.97 15.64
CA THR A 267 -21.39 -1.85 16.21
C THR A 267 -21.21 -2.18 17.68
N GLN A 268 -19.99 -2.03 18.23
CA GLN A 268 -19.69 -2.46 19.60
C GLN A 268 -19.17 -1.33 20.50
N LEU A 269 -18.91 -0.15 19.94
CA LEU A 269 -18.33 0.98 20.67
C LEU A 269 -19.02 2.26 20.26
N ALA A 270 -19.84 2.78 21.15
CA ALA A 270 -20.45 4.08 20.95
C ALA A 270 -19.39 5.19 20.88
N GLY A 271 -19.58 6.15 19.99
CA GLY A 271 -18.65 7.25 19.76
C GLY A 271 -17.41 6.91 18.93
N LEU A 272 -17.24 5.68 18.46
CA LEU A 272 -16.19 5.27 17.52
C LEU A 272 -16.77 5.18 16.11
N TYR A 273 -16.14 5.88 15.17
CA TYR A 273 -16.54 5.95 13.77
C TYR A 273 -15.43 5.43 12.85
N PRO A 274 -15.38 4.11 12.57
CA PRO A 274 -14.37 3.53 11.68
C PRO A 274 -14.54 4.05 10.25
N CYS A 275 -13.48 4.56 9.62
CA CYS A 275 -13.54 5.05 8.25
C CYS A 275 -12.24 4.83 7.47
N GLY A 276 -12.37 4.90 6.16
CA GLY A 276 -11.26 4.86 5.23
C GLY A 276 -10.59 3.50 5.10
N GLU A 277 -9.35 3.49 4.62
CA GLU A 277 -8.61 2.29 4.28
C GLU A 277 -8.21 1.47 5.51
N GLY A 278 -7.70 2.11 6.55
CA GLY A 278 -7.25 1.40 7.75
C GLY A 278 -8.37 0.66 8.48
N ALA A 279 -9.60 1.15 8.37
CA ALA A 279 -10.79 0.50 8.92
C ALA A 279 -11.44 -0.50 7.95
N GLY A 280 -10.89 -0.68 6.75
CA GLY A 280 -11.35 -1.66 5.76
C GLY A 280 -12.53 -1.21 4.91
N TYR A 281 -12.78 0.10 4.75
CA TYR A 281 -13.90 0.64 3.96
C TYR A 281 -13.49 1.28 2.64
N ALA A 282 -12.21 1.39 2.38
CA ALA A 282 -11.69 1.96 1.15
C ALA A 282 -10.34 1.35 0.79
N GLY A 283 -10.02 1.24 -0.51
CA GLY A 283 -8.74 0.74 -1.00
C GLY A 283 -7.91 1.80 -1.74
N GLY A 284 -8.38 3.04 -1.86
CA GLY A 284 -7.66 4.09 -2.59
C GLY A 284 -7.88 5.48 -1.99
N ILE A 285 -7.07 6.44 -2.44
CA ILE A 285 -7.05 7.81 -1.89
C ILE A 285 -8.43 8.47 -1.97
N MET A 286 -9.05 8.44 -3.15
CA MET A 286 -10.35 9.09 -3.36
C MET A 286 -11.47 8.40 -2.60
N SER A 287 -11.52 7.07 -2.62
CA SER A 287 -12.53 6.32 -1.89
C SER A 287 -12.40 6.51 -0.38
N ALA A 288 -11.17 6.57 0.15
CA ALA A 288 -10.93 6.86 1.56
C ALA A 288 -11.35 8.29 1.95
N ALA A 289 -11.09 9.26 1.09
CA ALA A 289 -11.52 10.65 1.30
C ALA A 289 -13.05 10.77 1.30
N VAL A 290 -13.72 10.14 0.34
CA VAL A 290 -15.20 10.15 0.26
C VAL A 290 -15.81 9.45 1.48
N ASP A 291 -15.27 8.32 1.90
CA ASP A 291 -15.76 7.61 3.10
C ASP A 291 -15.56 8.48 4.35
N GLY A 292 -14.41 9.12 4.50
CA GLY A 292 -14.14 10.06 5.60
C GLY A 292 -15.11 11.25 5.63
N LEU A 293 -15.45 11.82 4.46
CA LEU A 293 -16.44 12.89 4.36
C LEU A 293 -17.85 12.42 4.77
N ARG A 294 -18.25 11.22 4.36
CA ARG A 294 -19.55 10.64 4.76
C ARG A 294 -19.63 10.46 6.27
N VAL A 295 -18.57 9.91 6.86
CA VAL A 295 -18.48 9.73 8.32
C VAL A 295 -18.49 11.07 9.05
N ALA A 296 -17.73 12.05 8.58
CA ALA A 296 -17.72 13.40 9.17
C ALA A 296 -19.11 14.05 9.14
N ARG A 297 -19.84 13.91 8.02
CA ARG A 297 -21.23 14.41 7.94
C ARG A 297 -22.15 13.72 8.93
N ALA A 298 -22.04 12.42 9.11
CA ALA A 298 -22.83 11.68 10.09
C ALA A 298 -22.54 12.13 11.53
N ILE A 299 -21.26 12.36 11.86
CA ILE A 299 -20.84 12.88 13.17
C ILE A 299 -21.42 14.29 13.39
N ILE A 300 -21.29 15.18 12.41
CA ILE A 300 -21.80 16.56 12.48
C ILE A 300 -23.32 16.54 12.67
N SER A 301 -24.04 15.69 11.91
CA SER A 301 -25.50 15.60 12.04
C SER A 301 -25.96 15.11 13.42
N ARG A 302 -25.13 14.30 14.08
CA ARG A 302 -25.45 13.76 15.42
C ARG A 302 -25.06 14.70 16.56
N TYR A 303 -23.97 15.42 16.39
CA TYR A 303 -23.35 16.25 17.41
C TYR A 303 -23.26 17.72 16.96
N ALA A 304 -24.28 18.22 16.24
CA ALA A 304 -24.34 19.63 15.88
C ALA A 304 -24.11 20.50 17.15
N PRO A 305 -23.40 21.63 17.02
CA PRO A 305 -23.21 22.53 18.16
C PRO A 305 -24.57 22.90 18.75
N ALA A 306 -24.65 22.88 20.07
CA ALA A 306 -25.80 23.51 20.71
C ALA A 306 -25.86 24.97 20.22
N GLU A 307 -27.02 25.37 19.72
CA GLU A 307 -27.24 26.77 19.37
C GLU A 307 -26.89 27.62 20.61
N GLY A 308 -25.86 28.46 20.42
CA GLY A 308 -25.42 29.40 21.46
C GLY A 308 -26.36 30.59 21.59
#